data_a9ba2b5900c3fffbc5182e0271195cb9
#
_entry.id   a9ba2b5900c3fffbc5182e0271195cb9
#
_cell.length_a   1.000
_cell.length_b   1.000
_cell.length_c   1.000
_cell.angle_alpha   90.00
_cell.angle_beta   90.00
_cell.angle_gamma   90.00
#
_symmetry.space_group_name_H-M   'P 1'
#
loop_
_entity.id
_entity.type
_entity.pdbx_description
1 polymer ?
#
loop_
_entity_poly.entity_id
_entity_poly.type
_entity_poly.pdbx_seq_one_letter_code
_entity_poly.pdbx_strand_id
1 'polypeptide(L)'
;MGRGAKTGGLTRAATQAGWKPVALSVTFHYDKGFGPARRRAETASSPGEKTRIMAHVVVVGAGIAGVPAAYSLKAKLGPQDRITVISDRDYFHFVPSNPWVAMGWRKRGDVAFPIGPYLAGRGIDFVCQSLERIAPEANQVHLADGSAVEYDFLLLATGPKPAFGEIEGMGPEGGYTHSILHIEHAVKAFAAYREFLKDPGPIIVGVAQNAATIGPAYEFAFLADADLRRRNMRDQVPITVVTPEPYVGHLGVGGKGETRGLLETALHHHGIAFVCNAKALRVTPGQLHIAQYDADGTVQTAHTLPFAFSVYWPPFRGADALANSPGLADGRGFVTVDEYLRSPGHPNIFAVGLCRAHGVTARTPIPVGPPESVYSIQNDVDTAVANIAAALKGEAPASAAPRRAQWLRDMGETGASYLTAPQIPLRDINWLKEGWWVHMAKVEFEKYFLDKIKLKPAAGSPGWSTHVATALTRRQVQRGGGAAREVPGPAMRPFEVPLERDLSIELKALAKALDVAANTLAGELLNAAILDARLYLSEEVLALTQQVRRELLADGWPEGPADT
;
A
#
# COMPACT_ATOMS: atom_id res chain seq x y z
N MET A 1 18.15 -69.17 1.12
CA MET A 1 16.78 -69.18 1.59
C MET A 1 16.42 -67.74 1.90
N GLY A 2 15.85 -66.93 1.12
CA GLY A 2 14.58 -67.04 0.48
C GLY A 2 13.56 -66.24 1.29
N ARG A 3 13.21 -65.04 0.82
CA ARG A 3 11.85 -64.59 0.63
C ARG A 3 11.80 -63.10 0.28
N GLY A 4 11.43 -62.88 -0.92
CA GLY A 4 11.01 -61.58 -1.43
C GLY A 4 9.66 -61.17 -0.86
N ALA A 5 9.46 -59.86 -0.72
CA ALA A 5 8.19 -59.23 -0.44
C ALA A 5 7.78 -58.36 -1.64
N LYS A 6 6.62 -58.65 -2.12
CA LYS A 6 5.96 -58.12 -3.33
C LYS A 6 5.58 -56.64 -3.14
N THR A 7 6.11 -55.77 -3.96
CA THR A 7 5.52 -54.48 -4.28
C THR A 7 4.49 -54.66 -5.40
N GLY A 8 3.24 -54.78 -5.06
CA GLY A 8 2.18 -54.97 -6.03
C GLY A 8 0.80 -54.91 -5.36
N GLY A 9 0.31 -53.73 -5.07
CA GLY A 9 -1.01 -53.63 -4.47
C GLY A 9 -1.65 -52.24 -4.42
N LEU A 10 -0.99 -51.20 -4.87
CA LEU A 10 -1.57 -49.82 -4.80
C LEU A 10 -1.94 -49.21 -6.15
N THR A 11 -1.66 -49.88 -7.27
CA THR A 11 -1.99 -49.38 -8.61
C THR A 11 -3.29 -49.95 -9.19
N ARG A 12 -4.02 -50.80 -8.47
CA ARG A 12 -5.28 -51.38 -8.95
C ARG A 12 -6.57 -50.83 -8.32
N ALA A 13 -6.47 -49.98 -7.31
CA ALA A 13 -7.65 -49.37 -6.67
C ALA A 13 -8.07 -48.03 -7.30
N ALA A 14 -7.18 -47.37 -8.05
CA ALA A 14 -7.47 -46.05 -8.66
C ALA A 14 -8.23 -46.13 -10.00
N THR A 15 -8.37 -47.30 -10.59
CA THR A 15 -9.03 -47.50 -11.93
C THR A 15 -10.50 -47.93 -11.85
N GLN A 16 -11.06 -48.11 -10.66
CA GLN A 16 -12.48 -48.46 -10.49
C GLN A 16 -13.40 -47.34 -10.02
N ALA A 17 -12.88 -46.18 -9.68
CA ALA A 17 -13.67 -45.01 -9.30
C ALA A 17 -13.62 -43.94 -10.39
N GLY A 18 -14.08 -44.17 -11.56
CA GLY A 18 -14.43 -43.28 -12.67
C GLY A 18 -13.95 -41.81 -12.68
N TRP A 19 -12.84 -41.47 -12.05
CA TRP A 19 -12.28 -40.14 -12.00
C TRP A 19 -11.49 -39.85 -13.25
N LYS A 20 -12.08 -39.04 -14.12
CA LYS A 20 -11.32 -38.42 -15.21
C LYS A 20 -10.44 -37.32 -14.61
N PRO A 21 -9.14 -37.31 -14.91
CA PRO A 21 -8.30 -36.19 -14.50
C PRO A 21 -8.83 -34.92 -15.18
N VAL A 22 -9.26 -33.95 -14.37
CA VAL A 22 -9.54 -32.59 -14.84
C VAL A 22 -8.18 -31.93 -15.03
N ALA A 23 -7.73 -31.91 -16.30
CA ALA A 23 -6.58 -31.11 -16.68
C ALA A 23 -7.03 -29.63 -16.60
N LEU A 24 -6.65 -28.91 -15.52
CA LEU A 24 -6.70 -27.47 -15.51
C LEU A 24 -5.59 -26.93 -16.42
N SER A 25 -5.92 -26.74 -17.70
CA SER A 25 -5.08 -25.97 -18.60
C SER A 25 -5.38 -24.50 -18.36
N VAL A 26 -4.53 -23.83 -17.59
CA VAL A 26 -4.54 -22.37 -17.52
C VAL A 26 -3.87 -21.87 -18.79
N THR A 27 -4.66 -21.57 -19.80
CA THR A 27 -4.17 -20.96 -21.03
C THR A 27 -4.10 -19.46 -20.81
N PHE A 28 -2.89 -18.95 -20.61
CA PHE A 28 -2.65 -17.51 -20.68
C PHE A 28 -2.74 -17.09 -22.15
N HIS A 29 -3.79 -16.38 -22.52
CA HIS A 29 -3.85 -15.70 -23.81
C HIS A 29 -2.90 -14.51 -23.77
N TYR A 30 -1.69 -14.71 -24.23
CA TYR A 30 -0.82 -13.63 -24.65
C TYR A 30 -1.33 -13.15 -26.00
N ASP A 31 -1.93 -11.97 -26.02
CA ASP A 31 -2.36 -11.35 -27.28
C ASP A 31 -1.13 -10.96 -28.10
N LYS A 32 -0.72 -11.83 -29.01
CA LYS A 32 0.28 -11.55 -30.04
C LYS A 32 -0.43 -10.85 -31.20
N GLY A 33 -0.74 -9.60 -31.02
CA GLY A 33 -1.28 -8.79 -32.09
C GLY A 33 -0.31 -7.70 -32.52
N PHE A 34 0.66 -8.01 -33.37
CA PHE A 34 1.15 -7.06 -34.38
C PHE A 34 2.15 -7.73 -35.33
N GLY A 35 1.59 -8.43 -36.34
CA GLY A 35 2.26 -8.69 -37.58
C GLY A 35 1.78 -7.69 -38.64
N PRO A 36 2.61 -7.28 -39.62
CA PRO A 36 2.23 -6.23 -40.57
C PRO A 36 1.13 -6.70 -41.53
N ALA A 37 -0.08 -6.16 -41.37
CA ALA A 37 -1.18 -6.38 -42.31
C ALA A 37 -0.92 -5.57 -43.59
N ARG A 38 -0.83 -6.29 -44.69
CA ARG A 38 -0.83 -5.75 -46.07
C ARG A 38 -2.13 -4.99 -46.31
N ARG A 39 -1.99 -3.73 -46.71
CA ARG A 39 -3.08 -2.89 -47.22
C ARG A 39 -3.77 -3.55 -48.40
N ARG A 40 -5.08 -3.77 -48.33
CA ARG A 40 -6.00 -3.70 -49.45
C ARG A 40 -6.99 -2.58 -49.15
N ALA A 41 -7.00 -1.63 -50.05
CA ALA A 41 -7.95 -0.54 -50.04
C ALA A 41 -9.32 -1.07 -50.44
N GLU A 42 -10.32 -0.90 -49.60
CA GLU A 42 -11.71 -0.82 -50.03
C GLU A 42 -12.35 0.35 -49.28
N THR A 43 -12.77 1.32 -50.04
CA THR A 43 -13.49 2.50 -49.64
C THR A 43 -14.91 2.12 -49.21
N ALA A 44 -15.15 2.17 -47.90
CA ALA A 44 -16.51 2.30 -47.37
C ALA A 44 -16.50 3.46 -46.38
N SER A 45 -17.13 4.54 -46.74
CA SER A 45 -17.41 5.67 -45.87
C SER A 45 -18.29 5.23 -44.71
N SER A 46 -17.74 5.14 -43.51
CA SER A 46 -18.50 5.00 -42.27
C SER A 46 -19.05 6.35 -41.82
N PRO A 47 -20.31 6.40 -41.34
CA PRO A 47 -20.94 7.64 -40.93
C PRO A 47 -20.36 8.10 -39.59
N GLY A 48 -19.82 9.34 -39.58
CA GLY A 48 -19.67 10.17 -38.38
C GLY A 48 -18.49 9.82 -37.49
N GLU A 49 -17.28 10.08 -37.96
CA GLU A 49 -16.15 10.40 -37.09
C GLU A 49 -16.51 11.72 -36.37
N LYS A 50 -17.12 11.61 -35.17
CA LYS A 50 -17.26 12.76 -34.28
C LYS A 50 -15.84 13.28 -34.06
N THR A 51 -15.53 14.46 -34.55
CA THR A 51 -14.28 15.18 -34.28
C THR A 51 -14.09 15.18 -32.77
N ARG A 52 -13.17 14.33 -32.28
CA ARG A 52 -12.88 14.23 -30.84
C ARG A 52 -12.29 15.57 -30.42
N ILE A 53 -13.03 16.32 -29.59
CA ILE A 53 -12.56 17.55 -28.99
C ILE A 53 -11.34 17.19 -28.12
N MET A 54 -10.28 18.01 -28.22
CA MET A 54 -9.10 17.91 -27.37
C MET A 54 -9.50 18.09 -25.92
N ALA A 55 -9.28 17.06 -25.10
CA ALA A 55 -9.68 17.11 -23.69
C ALA A 55 -8.54 17.61 -22.81
N HIS A 56 -8.89 18.38 -21.79
CA HIS A 56 -7.97 18.83 -20.76
C HIS A 56 -8.29 18.14 -19.41
N VAL A 57 -7.39 17.29 -18.93
CA VAL A 57 -7.46 16.66 -17.63
C VAL A 57 -6.53 17.37 -16.65
N VAL A 58 -7.08 17.89 -15.57
CA VAL A 58 -6.31 18.52 -14.50
C VAL A 58 -6.19 17.57 -13.32
N VAL A 59 -4.96 17.37 -12.83
CA VAL A 59 -4.65 16.55 -11.64
C VAL A 59 -4.11 17.48 -10.55
N VAL A 60 -4.78 17.54 -9.40
CA VAL A 60 -4.35 18.37 -8.27
C VAL A 60 -3.67 17.51 -7.21
N GLY A 61 -2.37 17.74 -7.04
CA GLY A 61 -1.47 17.03 -6.15
C GLY A 61 -0.39 16.23 -6.91
N ALA A 62 0.89 16.52 -6.61
CA ALA A 62 2.04 15.83 -7.21
C ALA A 62 2.65 14.75 -6.27
N GLY A 63 1.79 14.06 -5.50
CA GLY A 63 2.18 13.01 -4.56
C GLY A 63 2.11 11.59 -5.16
N ILE A 64 2.10 10.59 -4.25
CA ILE A 64 2.07 9.15 -4.57
C ILE A 64 0.81 8.68 -5.31
N ALA A 65 -0.23 9.50 -5.37
CA ALA A 65 -1.44 9.26 -6.17
C ALA A 65 -1.40 10.06 -7.49
N GLY A 66 -1.17 11.37 -7.41
CA GLY A 66 -1.34 12.27 -8.55
C GLY A 66 -0.32 12.06 -9.67
N VAL A 67 0.96 11.86 -9.35
CA VAL A 67 1.99 11.63 -10.39
C VAL A 67 1.77 10.32 -11.13
N PRO A 68 1.56 9.15 -10.45
CA PRO A 68 1.19 7.92 -11.15
C PRO A 68 -0.11 8.04 -11.97
N ALA A 69 -1.12 8.78 -11.46
CA ALA A 69 -2.36 9.02 -12.19
C ALA A 69 -2.11 9.81 -13.48
N ALA A 70 -1.34 10.90 -13.42
CA ALA A 70 -1.00 11.71 -14.58
C ALA A 70 -0.23 10.89 -15.64
N TYR A 71 0.69 10.01 -15.21
CA TYR A 71 1.43 9.12 -16.12
C TYR A 71 0.50 8.08 -16.77
N SER A 72 -0.39 7.48 -15.99
CA SER A 72 -1.35 6.49 -16.48
C SER A 72 -2.38 7.12 -17.42
N LEU A 73 -2.84 8.33 -17.12
CA LEU A 73 -3.69 9.12 -18.03
C LEU A 73 -2.96 9.40 -19.34
N LYS A 74 -1.72 9.90 -19.29
CA LYS A 74 -0.93 10.20 -20.51
C LYS A 74 -0.72 8.98 -21.40
N ALA A 75 -0.63 7.79 -20.82
CA ALA A 75 -0.51 6.53 -21.56
C ALA A 75 -1.83 6.06 -22.20
N LYS A 76 -2.99 6.45 -21.64
CA LYS A 76 -4.31 6.00 -22.10
C LYS A 76 -5.03 7.02 -22.99
N LEU A 77 -4.68 8.30 -22.90
CA LEU A 77 -5.31 9.39 -23.64
C LEU A 77 -4.64 9.58 -25.00
N GLY A 78 -5.31 10.32 -25.89
CA GLY A 78 -4.78 10.67 -27.21
C GLY A 78 -3.59 11.64 -27.14
N PRO A 79 -2.77 11.70 -28.18
CA PRO A 79 -1.61 12.61 -28.21
C PRO A 79 -1.97 14.09 -28.12
N GLN A 80 -3.20 14.45 -28.55
CA GLN A 80 -3.74 15.80 -28.52
C GLN A 80 -4.31 16.17 -27.15
N ASP A 81 -4.60 15.19 -26.27
CA ASP A 81 -5.19 15.47 -24.97
C ASP A 81 -4.13 16.08 -24.03
N ARG A 82 -4.53 17.11 -23.33
CA ARG A 82 -3.69 17.85 -22.40
C ARG A 82 -3.84 17.33 -20.98
N ILE A 83 -2.74 17.21 -20.26
CA ILE A 83 -2.72 16.90 -18.83
C ILE A 83 -1.92 17.97 -18.13
N THR A 84 -2.51 18.57 -17.10
CA THR A 84 -1.83 19.53 -16.22
C THR A 84 -1.84 19.00 -14.79
N VAL A 85 -0.65 18.94 -14.17
CA VAL A 85 -0.51 18.64 -12.73
C VAL A 85 -0.32 19.95 -12.00
N ILE A 86 -1.11 20.16 -10.94
CA ILE A 86 -1.04 21.34 -10.07
C ILE A 86 -0.59 20.87 -8.68
N SER A 87 0.39 21.53 -8.07
CA SER A 87 0.84 21.20 -6.70
C SER A 87 1.43 22.45 -6.03
N ASP A 88 1.26 22.54 -4.72
CA ASP A 88 1.88 23.54 -3.84
C ASP A 88 3.40 23.33 -3.66
N ARG A 89 3.94 22.21 -4.16
CA ARG A 89 5.35 21.82 -4.04
C ARG A 89 5.91 21.47 -5.40
N ASP A 90 7.15 21.84 -5.62
CA ASP A 90 7.90 21.57 -6.85
C ASP A 90 8.57 20.18 -6.87
N TYR A 91 8.38 19.38 -5.82
CA TYR A 91 9.02 18.08 -5.66
C TYR A 91 8.04 16.94 -5.44
N PHE A 92 8.39 15.76 -5.93
CA PHE A 92 7.80 14.49 -5.55
C PHE A 92 8.40 14.03 -4.22
N HIS A 93 7.59 13.38 -3.39
CA HIS A 93 8.02 12.83 -2.12
C HIS A 93 7.41 11.43 -1.89
N PHE A 94 8.27 10.45 -1.68
CA PHE A 94 7.86 9.09 -1.35
C PHE A 94 7.65 8.93 0.16
N VAL A 95 6.48 9.31 0.63
CA VAL A 95 6.08 9.35 2.06
C VAL A 95 6.34 8.04 2.82
N PRO A 96 6.17 6.82 2.24
CA PRO A 96 6.38 5.57 2.98
C PRO A 96 7.80 5.36 3.53
N SER A 97 8.77 6.11 3.03
CA SER A 97 10.16 6.05 3.53
C SER A 97 10.47 7.07 4.64
N ASN A 98 9.51 7.89 5.05
CA ASN A 98 9.72 8.87 6.13
C ASN A 98 10.17 8.24 7.45
N PRO A 99 9.66 7.07 7.89
CA PRO A 99 10.22 6.39 9.06
C PRO A 99 11.73 6.16 8.95
N TRP A 100 12.22 5.76 7.76
CA TRP A 100 13.65 5.56 7.52
C TRP A 100 14.43 6.88 7.51
N VAL A 101 13.83 7.97 7.01
CA VAL A 101 14.46 9.31 7.07
C VAL A 101 14.59 9.78 8.52
N ALA A 102 13.54 9.59 9.32
CA ALA A 102 13.55 9.96 10.74
C ALA A 102 14.53 9.13 11.59
N MET A 103 14.89 7.92 11.12
CA MET A 103 15.94 7.08 11.72
C MET A 103 17.34 7.30 11.11
N GLY A 104 17.45 8.17 10.09
CA GLY A 104 18.71 8.43 9.39
C GLY A 104 19.15 7.33 8.41
N TRP A 105 18.25 6.39 8.08
CA TRP A 105 18.55 5.30 7.13
C TRP A 105 18.32 5.71 5.68
N ARG A 106 17.70 6.86 5.48
CA ARG A 106 17.57 7.56 4.18
C ARG A 106 17.85 9.03 4.38
N LYS A 107 18.39 9.66 3.35
CA LYS A 107 18.51 11.12 3.27
C LYS A 107 17.30 11.69 2.54
N ARG A 108 17.03 12.98 2.73
CA ARG A 108 15.96 13.69 2.02
C ARG A 108 16.02 13.46 0.50
N GLY A 109 17.21 13.59 -0.11
CA GLY A 109 17.39 13.46 -1.56
C GLY A 109 17.18 12.04 -2.12
N ASP A 110 17.20 11.01 -1.26
CA ASP A 110 16.93 9.63 -1.68
C ASP A 110 15.45 9.44 -2.03
N VAL A 111 14.55 10.14 -1.31
CA VAL A 111 13.10 9.92 -1.33
C VAL A 111 12.27 11.13 -1.79
N ALA A 112 12.92 12.30 -1.96
CA ALA A 112 12.28 13.53 -2.46
C ALA A 112 13.17 14.20 -3.50
N PHE A 113 12.58 14.61 -4.64
CA PHE A 113 13.30 15.20 -5.76
C PHE A 113 12.39 16.08 -6.61
N PRO A 114 12.92 17.09 -7.34
CA PRO A 114 12.14 17.96 -8.21
C PRO A 114 11.32 17.15 -9.22
N ILE A 115 10.01 17.43 -9.34
CA ILE A 115 9.10 16.64 -10.20
C ILE A 115 8.92 17.24 -11.60
N GLY A 116 9.05 18.55 -11.74
CA GLY A 116 8.79 19.25 -13.01
C GLY A 116 9.51 18.66 -14.21
N PRO A 117 10.83 18.37 -14.15
CA PRO A 117 11.56 17.77 -15.28
C PRO A 117 11.01 16.41 -15.72
N TYR A 118 10.52 15.59 -14.79
CA TYR A 118 9.98 14.27 -15.10
C TYR A 118 8.58 14.32 -15.71
N LEU A 119 7.75 15.29 -15.31
CA LEU A 119 6.46 15.58 -15.92
C LEU A 119 6.64 16.13 -17.33
N ALA A 120 7.47 17.16 -17.48
CA ALA A 120 7.79 17.77 -18.79
C ALA A 120 8.35 16.75 -19.79
N GLY A 121 9.26 15.86 -19.33
CA GLY A 121 9.81 14.78 -20.15
C GLY A 121 8.77 13.78 -20.68
N ARG A 122 7.54 13.80 -20.13
CA ARG A 122 6.38 12.99 -20.58
C ARG A 122 5.31 13.82 -21.30
N GLY A 123 5.57 15.12 -21.54
CA GLY A 123 4.59 16.03 -22.15
C GLY A 123 3.37 16.26 -21.25
N ILE A 124 3.61 16.43 -19.95
CA ILE A 124 2.63 16.78 -18.93
C ILE A 124 3.00 18.16 -18.40
N ASP A 125 2.04 19.08 -18.43
CA ASP A 125 2.22 20.43 -17.89
C ASP A 125 2.28 20.40 -16.37
N PHE A 126 3.12 21.27 -15.79
CA PHE A 126 3.24 21.38 -14.35
C PHE A 126 3.09 22.83 -13.90
N VAL A 127 2.15 23.05 -12.97
CA VAL A 127 1.89 24.35 -12.34
C VAL A 127 2.21 24.22 -10.85
N CYS A 128 3.30 24.87 -10.43
CA CYS A 128 3.70 24.89 -9.01
C CYS A 128 3.00 26.05 -8.31
N GLN A 129 1.73 25.80 -7.92
CA GLN A 129 0.89 26.76 -7.21
C GLN A 129 -0.05 26.04 -6.25
N SER A 130 -0.41 26.69 -5.14
CA SER A 130 -1.42 26.19 -4.23
C SER A 130 -2.82 26.33 -4.81
N LEU A 131 -3.63 25.29 -4.64
CA LEU A 131 -5.06 25.35 -4.90
C LEU A 131 -5.72 26.25 -3.86
N GLU A 132 -6.53 27.23 -4.29
CA GLU A 132 -7.32 28.10 -3.41
C GLU A 132 -8.76 27.58 -3.25
N ARG A 133 -9.41 27.26 -4.38
CA ARG A 133 -10.76 26.69 -4.42
C ARG A 133 -11.06 26.05 -5.78
N ILE A 134 -12.10 25.25 -5.82
CA ILE A 134 -12.66 24.68 -7.04
C ILE A 134 -14.01 25.35 -7.30
N ALA A 135 -14.27 25.70 -8.55
CA ALA A 135 -15.56 26.17 -9.06
C ALA A 135 -16.15 25.09 -10.00
N PRO A 136 -16.87 24.08 -9.48
CA PRO A 136 -17.31 22.92 -10.26
C PRO A 136 -18.24 23.31 -11.41
N GLU A 137 -19.13 24.27 -11.18
CA GLU A 137 -20.09 24.73 -12.19
C GLU A 137 -19.44 25.43 -13.39
N ALA A 138 -18.27 26.02 -13.17
CA ALA A 138 -17.48 26.67 -14.21
C ALA A 138 -16.39 25.74 -14.80
N ASN A 139 -16.24 24.52 -14.28
CA ASN A 139 -15.12 23.62 -14.59
C ASN A 139 -13.74 24.30 -14.45
N GLN A 140 -13.54 25.04 -13.35
CA GLN A 140 -12.31 25.79 -13.09
C GLN A 140 -11.75 25.46 -11.72
N VAL A 141 -10.40 25.38 -11.64
CA VAL A 141 -9.64 25.44 -10.41
C VAL A 141 -8.98 26.80 -10.27
N HIS A 142 -9.16 27.46 -9.13
CA HIS A 142 -8.56 28.76 -8.81
C HIS A 142 -7.31 28.54 -7.95
N LEU A 143 -6.24 29.25 -8.29
CA LEU A 143 -4.93 29.13 -7.66
C LEU A 143 -4.65 30.34 -6.77
N ALA A 144 -3.76 30.18 -5.80
CA ALA A 144 -3.43 31.20 -4.83
C ALA A 144 -2.79 32.47 -5.43
N ASP A 145 -2.25 32.41 -6.65
CA ASP A 145 -1.74 33.57 -7.39
C ASP A 145 -2.84 34.34 -8.14
N GLY A 146 -4.10 33.95 -8.00
CA GLY A 146 -5.25 34.54 -8.67
C GLY A 146 -5.53 33.98 -10.06
N SER A 147 -4.68 33.12 -10.58
CA SER A 147 -4.93 32.46 -11.87
C SER A 147 -5.98 31.35 -11.76
N ALA A 148 -6.57 30.98 -12.91
CA ALA A 148 -7.50 29.86 -12.97
C ALA A 148 -7.12 28.92 -14.12
N VAL A 149 -7.37 27.62 -13.91
CA VAL A 149 -7.15 26.57 -14.90
C VAL A 149 -8.48 25.89 -15.20
N GLU A 150 -8.87 25.88 -16.46
CA GLU A 150 -10.07 25.18 -16.93
C GLU A 150 -9.79 23.68 -17.11
N TYR A 151 -10.82 22.85 -16.93
CA TYR A 151 -10.73 21.41 -17.13
C TYR A 151 -11.99 20.83 -17.74
N ASP A 152 -11.84 19.77 -18.52
CA ASP A 152 -12.94 18.88 -18.87
C ASP A 152 -13.13 17.82 -17.78
N PHE A 153 -12.03 17.31 -17.23
CA PHE A 153 -12.01 16.38 -16.10
C PHE A 153 -11.00 16.83 -15.04
N LEU A 154 -11.40 16.67 -13.78
CA LEU A 154 -10.60 17.00 -12.62
C LEU A 154 -10.33 15.75 -11.78
N LEU A 155 -9.07 15.48 -11.46
CA LEU A 155 -8.67 14.43 -10.53
C LEU A 155 -8.02 15.05 -9.28
N LEU A 156 -8.68 14.90 -8.15
CA LEU A 156 -8.22 15.37 -6.86
C LEU A 156 -7.34 14.30 -6.19
N ALA A 157 -6.09 14.64 -5.93
CA ALA A 157 -5.09 13.78 -5.30
C ALA A 157 -4.27 14.58 -4.27
N THR A 158 -4.91 15.55 -3.60
CA THR A 158 -4.28 16.49 -2.67
C THR A 158 -3.74 15.84 -1.40
N GLY A 159 -4.18 14.62 -1.09
CA GLY A 159 -3.90 13.97 0.18
C GLY A 159 -4.63 14.67 1.36
N PRO A 160 -4.33 14.25 2.60
CA PRO A 160 -4.89 14.83 3.80
C PRO A 160 -4.02 15.99 4.31
N LYS A 161 -4.60 16.86 5.11
CA LYS A 161 -3.90 17.89 5.87
C LYS A 161 -3.80 17.45 7.33
N PRO A 162 -2.59 17.42 7.93
CA PRO A 162 -2.42 17.22 9.36
C PRO A 162 -3.06 18.35 10.17
N ALA A 163 -3.91 18.03 11.14
CA ALA A 163 -4.64 18.99 11.96
C ALA A 163 -4.04 19.06 13.37
N PHE A 164 -2.75 19.42 13.47
CA PHE A 164 -2.05 19.51 14.76
C PHE A 164 -2.76 20.42 15.76
N GLY A 165 -3.33 21.54 15.31
CA GLY A 165 -4.02 22.50 16.15
C GLY A 165 -5.32 21.99 16.80
N GLU A 166 -5.83 20.79 16.43
CA GLU A 166 -6.96 20.17 17.14
C GLU A 166 -6.58 19.63 18.53
N ILE A 167 -5.28 19.51 18.82
CA ILE A 167 -4.77 19.02 20.10
C ILE A 167 -3.69 19.99 20.60
N GLU A 168 -3.95 20.64 21.73
CA GLU A 168 -3.05 21.62 22.32
C GLU A 168 -1.64 21.04 22.54
N GLY A 169 -0.62 21.77 22.11
CA GLY A 169 0.79 21.40 22.25
C GLY A 169 1.26 20.25 21.37
N MET A 170 0.42 19.75 20.45
CA MET A 170 0.82 18.70 19.49
C MET A 170 1.47 19.32 18.25
N GLY A 171 2.48 18.63 17.72
CA GLY A 171 3.09 18.92 16.44
C GLY A 171 4.49 19.49 16.48
N PRO A 172 5.18 19.51 15.32
CA PRO A 172 6.58 19.92 15.22
C PRO A 172 6.78 21.45 15.16
N GLU A 173 5.70 22.21 14.99
CA GLU A 173 5.74 23.66 14.82
C GLU A 173 5.03 24.34 16.00
N GLY A 174 5.82 24.72 16.98
CA GLY A 174 5.31 25.33 18.22
C GLY A 174 4.71 24.35 19.22
N GLY A 175 4.71 23.05 18.92
CA GLY A 175 4.31 21.97 19.83
C GLY A 175 5.49 21.20 20.40
N TYR A 176 5.19 20.11 21.10
CA TYR A 176 6.16 19.32 21.86
C TYR A 176 6.37 17.91 21.31
N THR A 177 5.69 17.56 20.20
CA THR A 177 5.86 16.26 19.54
C THR A 177 6.45 16.43 18.14
N HIS A 178 7.23 15.45 17.69
CA HIS A 178 7.67 15.38 16.31
C HIS A 178 6.61 14.75 15.41
N SER A 179 6.76 14.95 14.11
CA SER A 179 5.97 14.35 13.07
C SER A 179 6.89 13.81 11.97
N ILE A 180 6.44 12.79 11.23
CA ILE A 180 7.15 12.25 10.08
C ILE A 180 6.26 12.20 8.84
N LEU A 181 5.15 12.96 8.82
CA LEU A 181 4.21 12.98 7.70
C LEU A 181 4.75 13.72 6.48
N HIS A 182 5.60 14.72 6.69
CA HIS A 182 6.29 15.48 5.65
C HIS A 182 7.79 15.23 5.72
N ILE A 183 8.48 15.39 4.58
CA ILE A 183 9.91 15.12 4.52
C ILE A 183 10.72 16.05 5.45
N GLU A 184 10.34 17.32 5.52
CA GLU A 184 10.98 18.30 6.40
C GLU A 184 10.78 17.95 7.87
N HIS A 185 9.59 17.43 8.23
CA HIS A 185 9.32 16.95 9.58
C HIS A 185 10.17 15.70 9.91
N ALA A 186 10.30 14.76 8.98
CA ALA A 186 11.12 13.56 9.17
C ALA A 186 12.61 13.92 9.34
N VAL A 187 13.12 14.89 8.60
CA VAL A 187 14.50 15.42 8.76
C VAL A 187 14.68 16.09 10.12
N LYS A 188 13.71 16.92 10.54
CA LYS A 188 13.74 17.54 11.88
C LYS A 188 13.65 16.49 12.99
N ALA A 189 12.80 15.48 12.83
CA ALA A 189 12.68 14.37 13.77
C ALA A 189 13.98 13.59 13.89
N PHE A 190 14.71 13.35 12.79
CA PHE A 190 16.03 12.73 12.84
C PHE A 190 17.05 13.58 13.62
N ALA A 191 17.09 14.89 13.39
CA ALA A 191 17.97 15.76 14.14
C ALA A 191 17.66 15.71 15.64
N ALA A 192 16.38 15.77 16.02
CA ALA A 192 15.95 15.64 17.40
C ALA A 192 16.25 14.24 18.00
N TYR A 193 16.09 13.19 17.22
CA TYR A 193 16.44 11.83 17.65
C TYR A 193 17.94 11.69 17.95
N ARG A 194 18.80 12.34 17.17
CA ARG A 194 20.24 12.37 17.46
C ARG A 194 20.58 13.08 18.77
N GLU A 195 19.88 14.18 19.10
CA GLU A 195 20.05 14.86 20.39
C GLU A 195 19.51 13.99 21.54
N PHE A 196 18.34 13.38 21.37
CA PHE A 196 17.75 12.41 22.30
C PHE A 196 18.73 11.28 22.66
N LEU A 197 19.51 10.76 21.70
CA LEU A 197 20.48 9.69 21.95
C LEU A 197 21.62 10.09 22.89
N LYS A 198 21.82 11.38 23.17
CA LYS A 198 22.85 11.86 24.12
C LYS A 198 22.36 11.80 25.58
N ASP A 199 21.06 11.96 25.79
CA ASP A 199 20.39 11.87 27.10
C ASP A 199 19.05 11.14 26.90
N PRO A 200 19.11 9.80 26.81
CA PRO A 200 17.95 9.00 26.44
C PRO A 200 16.95 8.88 27.59
N GLY A 201 15.68 8.79 27.23
CA GLY A 201 14.56 8.60 28.12
C GLY A 201 13.39 7.90 27.44
N PRO A 202 12.16 7.98 27.98
CA PRO A 202 11.02 7.31 27.37
C PRO A 202 10.67 7.85 25.99
N ILE A 203 10.34 6.95 25.06
CA ILE A 203 9.80 7.27 23.74
C ILE A 203 8.29 7.01 23.71
N ILE A 204 7.51 7.98 23.23
CA ILE A 204 6.11 7.78 22.87
C ILE A 204 5.95 7.86 21.36
N VAL A 205 5.37 6.80 20.78
CA VAL A 205 4.89 6.79 19.40
C VAL A 205 3.37 6.79 19.44
N GLY A 206 2.74 7.86 18.96
CA GLY A 206 1.31 8.05 19.14
C GLY A 206 0.53 8.26 17.86
N VAL A 207 -0.73 7.85 17.92
CA VAL A 207 -1.75 8.12 16.90
C VAL A 207 -2.93 8.78 17.58
N ALA A 208 -3.36 9.92 17.08
CA ALA A 208 -4.53 10.63 17.58
C ALA A 208 -5.83 10.07 16.97
N GLN A 209 -6.94 10.39 17.61
CA GLN A 209 -8.28 10.22 17.03
C GLN A 209 -8.36 10.87 15.64
N ASN A 210 -9.13 10.28 14.74
CA ASN A 210 -9.29 10.73 13.34
C ASN A 210 -7.97 10.77 12.51
N ALA A 211 -6.88 10.19 12.99
CA ALA A 211 -5.68 10.00 12.18
C ALA A 211 -5.89 8.86 11.19
N ALA A 212 -5.47 9.03 9.95
CA ALA A 212 -5.43 7.96 8.96
C ALA A 212 -4.07 7.25 8.97
N THR A 213 -4.02 6.04 8.40
CA THR A 213 -2.77 5.29 8.18
C THR A 213 -1.98 5.01 9.46
N ILE A 214 -2.54 4.21 10.35
CA ILE A 214 -1.93 3.88 11.66
C ILE A 214 -0.66 3.02 11.53
N GLY A 215 -0.59 2.20 10.49
CA GLY A 215 0.52 1.27 10.25
C GLY A 215 1.93 1.86 10.43
N PRO A 216 2.25 3.03 9.87
CA PRO A 216 3.57 3.66 10.02
C PRO A 216 3.95 4.04 11.45
N ALA A 217 2.99 4.21 12.37
CA ALA A 217 3.31 4.45 13.78
C ALA A 217 3.92 3.20 14.43
N TYR A 218 3.31 2.04 14.21
CA TYR A 218 3.90 0.77 14.66
C TYR A 218 5.25 0.51 14.01
N GLU A 219 5.36 0.78 12.70
CA GLU A 219 6.63 0.67 12.00
C GLU A 219 7.72 1.53 12.66
N PHE A 220 7.43 2.78 12.94
CA PHE A 220 8.39 3.67 13.58
C PHE A 220 8.81 3.16 14.98
N ALA A 221 7.88 2.62 15.76
CA ALA A 221 8.20 2.03 17.07
C ALA A 221 9.17 0.85 16.96
N PHE A 222 8.97 -0.05 16.00
CA PHE A 222 9.89 -1.17 15.75
C PHE A 222 11.24 -0.72 15.19
N LEU A 223 11.27 0.28 14.32
CA LEU A 223 12.52 0.85 13.81
C LEU A 223 13.33 1.52 14.92
N ALA A 224 12.68 2.23 15.83
CA ALA A 224 13.33 2.82 17.00
C ALA A 224 13.88 1.72 17.92
N ASP A 225 13.12 0.65 18.18
CA ASP A 225 13.59 -0.52 18.93
C ASP A 225 14.84 -1.14 18.27
N ALA A 226 14.80 -1.37 16.97
CA ALA A 226 15.92 -1.96 16.23
C ALA A 226 17.17 -1.07 16.25
N ASP A 227 17.03 0.26 16.10
CA ASP A 227 18.16 1.19 16.16
C ASP A 227 18.76 1.26 17.57
N LEU A 228 17.93 1.31 18.59
CA LEU A 228 18.39 1.32 19.99
C LEU A 228 19.10 0.01 20.37
N ARG A 229 18.63 -1.15 19.87
CA ARG A 229 19.33 -2.44 20.05
C ARG A 229 20.71 -2.44 19.39
N ARG A 230 20.81 -1.95 18.16
CA ARG A 230 22.12 -1.82 17.48
C ARG A 230 23.09 -0.91 18.22
N ARG A 231 22.58 0.05 18.99
CA ARG A 231 23.37 0.98 19.82
C ARG A 231 23.62 0.48 21.25
N ASN A 232 23.06 -0.68 21.63
CA ASN A 232 23.08 -1.20 23.01
C ASN A 232 22.43 -0.23 24.02
N MET A 233 21.40 0.49 23.61
CA MET A 233 20.70 1.49 24.44
C MET A 233 19.26 1.09 24.77
N ARG A 234 18.77 -0.02 24.18
CA ARG A 234 17.35 -0.40 24.26
C ARG A 234 16.82 -0.56 25.69
N ASP A 235 17.61 -1.12 26.59
CA ASP A 235 17.22 -1.38 27.98
C ASP A 235 17.04 -0.10 28.80
N GLN A 236 17.59 1.01 28.35
CA GLN A 236 17.49 2.33 29.00
C GLN A 236 16.31 3.15 28.49
N VAL A 237 15.68 2.72 27.39
CA VAL A 237 14.67 3.51 26.67
C VAL A 237 13.35 2.76 26.62
N PRO A 238 12.40 3.01 27.54
CA PRO A 238 11.05 2.51 27.42
C PRO A 238 10.37 3.07 26.16
N ILE A 239 9.73 2.20 25.35
CA ILE A 239 8.94 2.61 24.19
C ILE A 239 7.48 2.29 24.46
N THR A 240 6.60 3.26 24.26
CA THR A 240 5.15 3.09 24.41
C THR A 240 4.43 3.55 23.14
N VAL A 241 3.58 2.68 22.59
CA VAL A 241 2.63 3.03 21.53
C VAL A 241 1.31 3.48 22.15
N VAL A 242 0.79 4.63 21.73
CA VAL A 242 -0.50 5.17 22.17
C VAL A 242 -1.42 5.27 20.96
N THR A 243 -2.59 4.62 21.00
CA THR A 243 -3.47 4.51 19.83
C THR A 243 -4.94 4.64 20.20
N PRO A 244 -5.78 5.27 19.35
CA PRO A 244 -7.23 5.30 19.50
C PRO A 244 -7.89 3.95 19.17
N GLU A 245 -7.14 3.00 18.64
CA GLU A 245 -7.64 1.66 18.30
C GLU A 245 -8.16 0.94 19.54
N PRO A 246 -9.26 0.17 19.45
CA PRO A 246 -9.76 -0.62 20.56
C PRO A 246 -8.80 -1.74 21.00
N TYR A 247 -7.92 -2.16 20.12
CA TYR A 247 -6.82 -3.11 20.34
C TYR A 247 -5.75 -2.93 19.27
N VAL A 248 -4.51 -3.29 19.54
CA VAL A 248 -3.41 -3.23 18.57
C VAL A 248 -3.71 -4.12 17.37
N GLY A 249 -3.43 -3.61 16.17
CA GLY A 249 -3.69 -4.34 14.93
C GLY A 249 -5.13 -4.23 14.41
N HIS A 250 -5.97 -3.37 15.01
CA HIS A 250 -7.25 -3.00 14.41
C HIS A 250 -7.06 -2.27 13.08
N LEU A 251 -6.04 -1.42 12.96
CA LEU A 251 -5.57 -0.72 11.74
C LEU A 251 -6.67 0.01 10.96
N GLY A 252 -7.79 0.36 11.60
CA GLY A 252 -8.97 0.94 10.93
C GLY A 252 -9.80 -0.08 10.14
N VAL A 253 -9.41 -1.34 10.10
CA VAL A 253 -10.11 -2.40 9.34
C VAL A 253 -10.99 -3.30 10.21
N GLY A 254 -10.99 -3.13 11.53
CA GLY A 254 -11.74 -3.99 12.45
C GLY A 254 -11.21 -5.42 12.39
N GLY A 255 -9.97 -5.65 12.80
CA GLY A 255 -9.31 -6.95 12.69
C GLY A 255 -10.11 -8.06 13.35
N LYS A 256 -10.47 -9.08 12.58
CA LYS A 256 -10.83 -10.40 13.11
C LYS A 256 -9.66 -11.33 12.81
N GLY A 257 -9.30 -12.18 13.77
CA GLY A 257 -8.31 -13.23 13.57
C GLY A 257 -6.87 -12.83 13.90
N GLU A 258 -5.93 -13.47 13.24
CA GLU A 258 -4.50 -13.54 13.54
C GLU A 258 -3.77 -12.19 13.70
N THR A 259 -4.24 -11.12 13.04
CA THR A 259 -3.55 -9.80 13.07
C THR A 259 -3.48 -9.15 14.43
N ARG A 260 -4.51 -9.34 15.28
CA ARG A 260 -4.49 -8.83 16.64
C ARG A 260 -3.39 -9.51 17.44
N GLY A 261 -3.43 -10.84 17.51
CA GLY A 261 -2.49 -11.63 18.31
C GLY A 261 -1.04 -11.45 17.85
N LEU A 262 -0.79 -11.43 16.54
CA LEU A 262 0.57 -11.35 16.02
C LEU A 262 1.23 -9.99 16.28
N LEU A 263 0.51 -8.88 16.05
CA LEU A 263 1.08 -7.56 16.34
C LEU A 263 1.26 -7.34 17.85
N GLU A 264 0.33 -7.80 18.66
CA GLU A 264 0.42 -7.77 20.13
C GLU A 264 1.62 -8.60 20.61
N THR A 265 1.78 -9.81 20.10
CA THR A 265 2.93 -10.69 20.37
C THR A 265 4.25 -10.04 19.94
N ALA A 266 4.30 -9.43 18.75
CA ALA A 266 5.49 -8.75 18.28
C ALA A 266 5.87 -7.57 19.19
N LEU A 267 4.90 -6.73 19.61
CA LEU A 267 5.17 -5.63 20.55
C LEU A 267 5.71 -6.16 21.88
N HIS A 268 5.11 -7.25 22.42
CA HIS A 268 5.58 -7.87 23.65
C HIS A 268 7.00 -8.43 23.52
N HIS A 269 7.32 -9.15 22.43
CA HIS A 269 8.66 -9.69 22.19
C HIS A 269 9.73 -8.59 22.08
N HIS A 270 9.35 -7.44 21.56
CA HIS A 270 10.23 -6.26 21.48
C HIS A 270 10.22 -5.41 22.76
N GLY A 271 9.45 -5.79 23.80
CA GLY A 271 9.34 -5.01 25.03
C GLY A 271 8.74 -3.61 24.80
N ILE A 272 7.88 -3.47 23.79
CA ILE A 272 7.18 -2.22 23.48
C ILE A 272 5.82 -2.25 24.18
N ALA A 273 5.59 -1.32 25.10
CA ALA A 273 4.31 -1.13 25.75
C ALA A 273 3.28 -0.47 24.82
N PHE A 274 2.00 -0.65 25.09
CA PHE A 274 0.95 0.02 24.33
C PHE A 274 -0.25 0.42 25.19
N VAL A 275 -0.93 1.50 24.81
CA VAL A 275 -2.19 1.96 25.40
C VAL A 275 -3.20 2.11 24.27
N CYS A 276 -4.23 1.26 24.28
CA CYS A 276 -5.35 1.28 23.33
C CYS A 276 -6.53 2.09 23.87
N ASN A 277 -7.51 2.38 23.00
CA ASN A 277 -8.64 3.25 23.32
C ASN A 277 -8.21 4.56 23.96
N ALA A 278 -7.09 5.12 23.49
CA ALA A 278 -6.47 6.32 24.05
C ALA A 278 -6.77 7.53 23.16
N LYS A 279 -7.52 8.49 23.72
CA LYS A 279 -7.74 9.81 23.11
C LYS A 279 -6.69 10.78 23.58
N ALA A 280 -5.93 11.37 22.67
CA ALA A 280 -5.01 12.45 22.99
C ALA A 280 -5.81 13.71 23.36
N LEU A 281 -5.51 14.28 24.53
CA LEU A 281 -6.17 15.49 25.05
C LEU A 281 -5.31 16.74 24.81
N ARG A 282 -4.06 16.68 25.24
CA ARG A 282 -3.07 17.76 25.09
C ARG A 282 -1.66 17.23 25.29
N VAL A 283 -0.69 17.99 24.88
CA VAL A 283 0.74 17.75 25.11
C VAL A 283 1.34 18.94 25.83
N THR A 284 2.11 18.67 26.86
CA THR A 284 2.93 19.67 27.56
C THR A 284 4.40 19.28 27.45
N PRO A 285 5.36 20.12 27.81
CA PRO A 285 6.78 19.77 27.75
C PRO A 285 7.08 18.43 28.43
N GLY A 286 7.50 17.42 27.63
CA GLY A 286 7.85 16.10 28.13
C GLY A 286 6.68 15.24 28.61
N GLN A 287 5.42 15.64 28.41
CA GLN A 287 4.26 14.90 28.90
C GLN A 287 3.12 14.85 27.89
N LEU A 288 2.58 13.64 27.66
CA LEU A 288 1.36 13.40 26.89
C LEU A 288 0.20 13.10 27.84
N HIS A 289 -0.88 13.88 27.74
CA HIS A 289 -2.11 13.68 28.50
C HIS A 289 -3.15 12.99 27.63
N ILE A 290 -3.63 11.83 28.07
CA ILE A 290 -4.62 11.01 27.38
C ILE A 290 -5.79 10.65 28.29
N ALA A 291 -6.97 10.40 27.67
CA ALA A 291 -8.08 9.70 28.30
C ALA A 291 -8.22 8.33 27.65
N GLN A 292 -8.23 7.28 28.48
CA GLN A 292 -8.49 5.92 28.03
C GLN A 292 -9.98 5.60 28.23
N TYR A 293 -10.59 4.98 27.21
CA TYR A 293 -12.00 4.67 27.15
C TYR A 293 -12.23 3.16 27.25
N ASP A 294 -13.38 2.76 27.79
CA ASP A 294 -13.86 1.38 27.73
C ASP A 294 -14.53 1.08 26.37
N ALA A 295 -15.03 -0.15 26.23
CA ALA A 295 -15.70 -0.58 25.02
C ALA A 295 -17.02 0.16 24.75
N ASP A 296 -17.64 0.71 25.80
CA ASP A 296 -18.91 1.43 25.73
C ASP A 296 -18.72 2.92 25.45
N GLY A 297 -17.46 3.38 25.35
CA GLY A 297 -17.12 4.77 25.08
C GLY A 297 -17.15 5.68 26.31
N THR A 298 -17.04 5.11 27.51
CA THR A 298 -16.92 5.85 28.78
C THR A 298 -15.45 6.00 29.16
N VAL A 299 -15.07 7.15 29.68
CA VAL A 299 -13.70 7.39 30.17
C VAL A 299 -13.44 6.51 31.40
N GLN A 300 -12.49 5.59 31.29
CA GLN A 300 -12.05 4.74 32.40
C GLN A 300 -10.99 5.44 33.24
N THR A 301 -9.95 5.95 32.60
CA THR A 301 -8.76 6.48 33.26
C THR A 301 -8.14 7.61 32.45
N ALA A 302 -7.62 8.60 33.15
CA ALA A 302 -6.75 9.62 32.55
C ALA A 302 -5.29 9.29 32.89
N HIS A 303 -4.41 9.38 31.90
CA HIS A 303 -2.98 9.15 32.07
C HIS A 303 -2.18 10.37 31.68
N THR A 304 -1.09 10.60 32.40
CA THR A 304 -0.02 11.50 32.01
C THR A 304 1.23 10.67 31.78
N LEU A 305 1.64 10.55 30.52
CA LEU A 305 2.75 9.72 30.10
C LEU A 305 3.99 10.60 29.85
N PRO A 306 5.10 10.39 30.55
CA PRO A 306 6.32 11.14 30.32
C PRO A 306 7.01 10.68 29.03
N PHE A 307 7.68 11.60 28.32
CA PHE A 307 8.54 11.30 27.19
C PHE A 307 9.74 12.23 27.11
N ALA A 308 10.85 11.69 26.64
CA ALA A 308 12.02 12.46 26.21
C ALA A 308 12.02 12.66 24.69
N PHE A 309 11.37 11.74 23.95
CA PHE A 309 11.16 11.85 22.51
C PHE A 309 9.78 11.33 22.13
N SER A 310 9.08 12.03 21.23
CA SER A 310 7.75 11.60 20.81
C SER A 310 7.54 11.89 19.33
N VAL A 311 7.04 10.88 18.59
CA VAL A 311 6.51 11.02 17.23
C VAL A 311 5.02 10.75 17.25
N TYR A 312 4.23 11.70 16.70
CA TYR A 312 2.79 11.63 16.80
C TYR A 312 2.10 11.84 15.44
N TRP A 313 1.10 11.00 15.12
CA TRP A 313 0.17 11.17 14.01
C TRP A 313 -1.03 11.99 14.49
N PRO A 314 -1.20 13.22 14.00
CA PRO A 314 -2.32 14.08 14.41
C PRO A 314 -3.64 13.62 13.77
N PRO A 315 -4.77 14.21 14.17
CA PRO A 315 -6.00 14.12 13.39
C PRO A 315 -5.77 14.60 11.95
N PHE A 316 -6.51 14.03 10.99
CA PHE A 316 -6.46 14.46 9.60
C PHE A 316 -7.76 15.15 9.19
N ARG A 317 -7.63 16.10 8.26
CA ARG A 317 -8.73 16.77 7.55
C ARG A 317 -8.39 16.88 6.07
N GLY A 318 -9.37 17.21 5.24
CA GLY A 318 -9.12 17.54 3.84
C GLY A 318 -8.35 18.85 3.69
N ALA A 319 -7.88 19.12 2.48
CA ALA A 319 -7.22 20.38 2.14
C ALA A 319 -8.17 21.57 2.30
N ASP A 320 -7.68 22.71 2.75
CA ASP A 320 -8.48 23.91 2.99
C ASP A 320 -9.25 24.36 1.72
N ALA A 321 -8.62 24.23 0.57
CA ALA A 321 -9.23 24.54 -0.71
C ALA A 321 -10.48 23.69 -1.01
N LEU A 322 -10.56 22.47 -0.51
CA LEU A 322 -11.75 21.61 -0.66
C LEU A 322 -12.88 22.07 0.26
N ALA A 323 -12.56 22.52 1.47
CA ALA A 323 -13.52 23.13 2.37
C ALA A 323 -14.11 24.44 1.79
N ASN A 324 -13.31 25.16 0.99
CA ASN A 324 -13.74 26.38 0.27
C ASN A 324 -14.50 26.07 -1.04
N SER A 325 -14.79 24.79 -1.34
CA SER A 325 -15.41 24.33 -2.59
C SER A 325 -16.77 23.69 -2.27
N PRO A 326 -17.87 24.44 -2.27
CA PRO A 326 -19.19 23.95 -1.85
C PRO A 326 -19.64 22.71 -2.66
N GLY A 327 -20.26 21.75 -1.97
CA GLY A 327 -20.83 20.56 -2.59
C GLY A 327 -19.84 19.44 -2.92
N LEU A 328 -18.53 19.66 -2.75
CA LEU A 328 -17.52 18.63 -3.05
C LEU A 328 -17.08 17.82 -1.83
N ALA A 329 -17.04 18.41 -0.65
CA ALA A 329 -16.42 17.82 0.53
C ALA A 329 -17.40 17.66 1.70
N ASP A 330 -17.09 16.72 2.58
CA ASP A 330 -17.78 16.53 3.85
C ASP A 330 -17.39 17.60 4.90
N GLY A 331 -17.95 17.51 6.12
CA GLY A 331 -17.69 18.46 7.20
C GLY A 331 -16.23 18.50 7.70
N ARG A 332 -15.38 17.54 7.32
CA ARG A 332 -13.92 17.54 7.58
C ARG A 332 -13.09 17.90 6.35
N GLY A 333 -13.72 18.25 5.24
CA GLY A 333 -13.05 18.66 4.01
C GLY A 333 -12.58 17.51 3.12
N PHE A 334 -13.04 16.28 3.35
CA PHE A 334 -12.75 15.15 2.47
C PHE A 334 -13.76 15.06 1.33
N VAL A 335 -13.28 14.79 0.11
CA VAL A 335 -14.14 14.73 -1.09
C VAL A 335 -15.05 13.53 -1.04
N THR A 336 -16.36 13.75 -1.15
CA THR A 336 -17.34 12.66 -1.26
C THR A 336 -17.30 12.07 -2.66
N VAL A 337 -17.21 10.73 -2.76
CA VAL A 337 -17.18 10.01 -4.03
C VAL A 337 -18.08 8.78 -4.00
N ASP A 338 -18.53 8.37 -5.20
CA ASP A 338 -19.23 7.10 -5.44
C ASP A 338 -18.22 5.91 -5.54
N GLU A 339 -18.73 4.72 -5.83
CA GLU A 339 -17.89 3.51 -6.00
C GLU A 339 -16.93 3.59 -7.20
N TYR A 340 -17.21 4.47 -8.15
CA TYR A 340 -16.36 4.75 -9.32
C TYR A 340 -15.36 5.87 -9.08
N LEU A 341 -15.28 6.38 -7.84
CA LEU A 341 -14.41 7.49 -7.40
C LEU A 341 -14.80 8.85 -8.00
N ARG A 342 -16.06 9.01 -8.44
CA ARG A 342 -16.61 10.26 -8.95
C ARG A 342 -17.33 11.02 -7.85
N SER A 343 -17.30 12.35 -7.90
CA SER A 343 -18.19 13.18 -7.11
C SER A 343 -19.65 12.97 -7.55
N PRO A 344 -20.59 12.67 -6.63
CA PRO A 344 -21.98 12.47 -7.00
C PRO A 344 -22.65 13.70 -7.65
N GLY A 345 -22.24 14.89 -7.24
CA GLY A 345 -22.76 16.16 -7.79
C GLY A 345 -22.09 16.59 -9.10
N HIS A 346 -20.88 16.12 -9.38
CA HIS A 346 -20.05 16.58 -10.50
C HIS A 346 -19.34 15.38 -11.14
N PRO A 347 -19.96 14.72 -12.14
CA PRO A 347 -19.49 13.44 -12.68
C PRO A 347 -18.14 13.52 -13.42
N ASN A 348 -17.65 14.69 -13.71
CA ASN A 348 -16.32 14.95 -14.28
C ASN A 348 -15.26 15.25 -13.22
N ILE A 349 -15.59 15.19 -11.92
CA ILE A 349 -14.65 15.36 -10.81
C ILE A 349 -14.44 14.02 -10.10
N PHE A 350 -13.19 13.60 -9.99
CA PHE A 350 -12.77 12.38 -9.34
C PHE A 350 -11.86 12.68 -8.15
N ALA A 351 -11.82 11.78 -7.15
CA ALA A 351 -10.87 11.89 -6.05
C ALA A 351 -10.28 10.53 -5.68
N VAL A 352 -8.98 10.51 -5.34
CA VAL A 352 -8.23 9.30 -5.04
C VAL A 352 -7.38 9.45 -3.78
N GLY A 353 -7.18 8.34 -3.09
CA GLY A 353 -6.35 8.29 -1.89
C GLY A 353 -6.96 9.04 -0.71
N LEU A 354 -6.11 9.62 0.12
CA LEU A 354 -6.52 10.17 1.43
C LEU A 354 -7.22 11.55 1.36
N CYS A 355 -7.47 12.12 0.19
CA CYS A 355 -8.30 13.34 0.08
C CYS A 355 -9.79 13.02 -0.04
N ARG A 356 -10.17 11.77 -0.33
CA ARG A 356 -11.57 11.35 -0.40
C ARG A 356 -12.13 10.97 0.97
N ALA A 357 -13.43 11.14 1.14
CA ALA A 357 -14.15 10.64 2.30
C ALA A 357 -14.16 9.11 2.29
N HIS A 358 -13.80 8.51 3.42
CA HIS A 358 -13.83 7.08 3.62
C HIS A 358 -14.99 6.73 4.56
N GLY A 359 -15.78 5.73 4.18
CA GLY A 359 -16.81 5.19 5.07
C GLY A 359 -16.17 4.61 6.34
N VAL A 360 -16.92 4.72 7.45
CA VAL A 360 -16.50 4.10 8.72
C VAL A 360 -16.53 2.59 8.57
N THR A 361 -15.37 1.94 8.72
CA THR A 361 -15.24 0.48 8.59
C THR A 361 -15.79 -0.28 9.80
N ALA A 362 -15.66 0.31 10.99
CA ALA A 362 -16.22 -0.22 12.23
C ALA A 362 -16.45 0.93 13.21
N ARG A 363 -17.52 0.85 14.00
CA ARG A 363 -17.72 1.78 15.12
C ARG A 363 -16.74 1.40 16.23
N THR A 364 -15.97 2.38 16.66
CA THR A 364 -15.01 2.26 17.75
C THR A 364 -15.32 3.33 18.81
N PRO A 365 -14.98 3.11 20.10
CA PRO A 365 -15.18 4.10 21.16
C PRO A 365 -14.55 5.46 20.84
N ILE A 366 -13.37 5.43 20.21
CA ILE A 366 -12.69 6.61 19.69
C ILE A 366 -12.59 6.46 18.17
N PRO A 367 -12.89 7.51 17.37
CA PRO A 367 -12.80 7.41 15.93
C PRO A 367 -11.40 7.03 15.45
N VAL A 368 -11.32 5.93 14.71
CA VAL A 368 -10.12 5.42 14.03
C VAL A 368 -10.24 5.76 12.55
N GLY A 369 -9.21 6.36 11.99
CA GLY A 369 -9.20 6.78 10.59
C GLY A 369 -9.10 5.61 9.59
N PRO A 370 -9.19 5.92 8.29
CA PRO A 370 -9.24 4.91 7.24
C PRO A 370 -7.94 4.10 7.12
N PRO A 371 -8.06 2.83 6.77
CA PRO A 371 -6.94 1.90 6.64
C PRO A 371 -6.27 2.00 5.25
N GLU A 372 -5.77 3.15 4.89
CA GLU A 372 -5.16 3.35 3.59
C GLU A 372 -3.68 2.94 3.55
N SER A 373 -3.27 2.41 2.42
CA SER A 373 -1.89 2.07 2.09
C SER A 373 -1.54 2.57 0.69
N VAL A 374 -0.26 2.56 0.33
CA VAL A 374 0.14 2.90 -1.05
C VAL A 374 -0.52 1.98 -2.06
N TYR A 375 -0.72 0.72 -1.70
CA TYR A 375 -1.38 -0.26 -2.56
C TYR A 375 -2.85 0.11 -2.83
N SER A 376 -3.63 0.41 -1.78
CA SER A 376 -5.02 0.85 -1.95
C SER A 376 -5.12 2.16 -2.72
N ILE A 377 -4.20 3.09 -2.49
CA ILE A 377 -4.12 4.35 -3.25
C ILE A 377 -3.83 4.09 -4.74
N GLN A 378 -2.95 3.14 -5.08
CA GLN A 378 -2.71 2.79 -6.49
C GLN A 378 -3.93 2.13 -7.14
N ASN A 379 -4.70 1.32 -6.41
CA ASN A 379 -5.97 0.78 -6.90
C ASN A 379 -6.99 1.90 -7.18
N ASP A 380 -7.08 2.90 -6.30
CA ASP A 380 -7.91 4.08 -6.56
C ASP A 380 -7.47 4.81 -7.83
N VAL A 381 -6.15 4.99 -8.00
CA VAL A 381 -5.58 5.63 -9.19
C VAL A 381 -5.96 4.88 -10.46
N ASP A 382 -5.77 3.56 -10.48
CA ASP A 382 -6.08 2.73 -11.65
C ASP A 382 -7.57 2.78 -11.99
N THR A 383 -8.44 2.76 -10.98
CA THR A 383 -9.90 2.89 -11.11
C THR A 383 -10.30 4.26 -11.67
N ALA A 384 -9.82 5.34 -11.06
CA ALA A 384 -10.17 6.69 -11.51
C ALA A 384 -9.67 6.96 -12.94
N VAL A 385 -8.45 6.54 -13.27
CA VAL A 385 -7.86 6.67 -14.61
C VAL A 385 -8.66 5.87 -15.65
N ALA A 386 -9.12 4.65 -15.32
CA ALA A 386 -9.96 3.86 -16.21
C ALA A 386 -11.31 4.56 -16.45
N ASN A 387 -11.92 5.10 -15.41
CA ASN A 387 -13.22 5.74 -15.48
C ASN A 387 -13.17 7.11 -16.18
N ILE A 388 -12.11 7.90 -15.98
CA ILE A 388 -11.88 9.13 -16.77
C ILE A 388 -11.70 8.79 -18.25
N ALA A 389 -10.91 7.77 -18.57
CA ALA A 389 -10.69 7.35 -19.95
C ALA A 389 -11.98 6.83 -20.63
N ALA A 390 -12.84 6.13 -19.90
CA ALA A 390 -14.16 5.70 -20.38
C ALA A 390 -15.10 6.91 -20.61
N ALA A 391 -15.16 7.84 -19.63
CA ALA A 391 -15.99 9.03 -19.73
C ALA A 391 -15.60 9.92 -20.92
N LEU A 392 -14.31 10.07 -21.22
CA LEU A 392 -13.81 10.78 -22.39
C LEU A 392 -14.24 10.17 -23.73
N LYS A 393 -14.58 8.88 -23.73
CA LYS A 393 -15.13 8.19 -24.91
C LYS A 393 -16.67 8.19 -24.93
N GLY A 394 -17.31 8.73 -23.89
CA GLY A 394 -18.76 8.66 -23.70
C GLY A 394 -19.23 7.26 -23.28
N GLU A 395 -18.35 6.44 -22.73
CA GLU A 395 -18.63 5.10 -22.22
C GLU A 395 -19.06 5.14 -20.75
N ALA A 396 -19.76 4.09 -20.30
CA ALA A 396 -20.09 3.90 -18.89
C ALA A 396 -18.83 3.70 -18.05
N PRO A 397 -18.87 3.92 -16.72
CA PRO A 397 -17.73 3.64 -15.83
C PRO A 397 -17.20 2.23 -16.03
N ALA A 398 -15.89 2.11 -16.21
CA ALA A 398 -15.24 0.85 -16.56
C ALA A 398 -14.98 -0.07 -15.36
N SER A 399 -14.87 0.51 -14.15
CA SER A 399 -14.42 -0.23 -12.97
C SER A 399 -14.90 0.44 -11.68
N ALA A 400 -15.36 -0.36 -10.72
CA ALA A 400 -15.52 0.06 -9.34
C ALA A 400 -14.21 -0.13 -8.56
N ALA A 401 -13.98 0.70 -7.53
CA ALA A 401 -12.78 0.62 -6.72
C ALA A 401 -12.70 -0.71 -5.94
N PRO A 402 -11.63 -1.51 -6.09
CA PRO A 402 -11.50 -2.76 -5.35
C PRO A 402 -11.26 -2.48 -3.87
N ARG A 403 -12.00 -3.22 -3.01
CA ARG A 403 -11.89 -3.09 -1.56
C ARG A 403 -10.81 -4.02 -0.99
N ARG A 404 -9.57 -3.81 -1.41
CA ARG A 404 -8.41 -4.61 -0.98
C ARG A 404 -7.34 -3.70 -0.41
N ALA A 405 -6.68 -4.15 0.66
CA ALA A 405 -5.57 -3.41 1.24
C ALA A 405 -4.41 -4.35 1.55
N GLN A 406 -3.20 -3.87 1.29
CA GLN A 406 -1.95 -4.57 1.61
C GLN A 406 -0.98 -3.58 2.24
N TRP A 407 -0.29 -4.03 3.28
CA TRP A 407 0.76 -3.26 3.95
C TRP A 407 2.04 -4.08 4.03
N LEU A 408 3.16 -3.40 3.87
CA LEU A 408 4.47 -3.88 4.23
C LEU A 408 4.95 -3.02 5.40
N ARG A 409 5.22 -3.64 6.54
CA ARG A 409 5.75 -2.99 7.74
C ARG A 409 7.18 -3.45 7.95
N ASP A 410 8.09 -2.50 7.99
CA ASP A 410 9.48 -2.77 8.34
C ASP A 410 9.65 -2.79 9.87
N MET A 411 10.42 -3.75 10.38
CA MET A 411 10.75 -3.90 11.79
C MET A 411 12.27 -3.88 12.02
N GLY A 412 13.01 -3.34 11.06
CA GLY A 412 14.46 -3.19 11.09
C GLY A 412 15.20 -4.29 10.33
N GLU A 413 15.31 -5.50 10.87
CA GLU A 413 15.94 -6.65 10.20
C GLU A 413 14.90 -7.63 9.65
N THR A 414 13.68 -7.54 10.15
CA THR A 414 12.51 -8.31 9.73
C THR A 414 11.40 -7.37 9.32
N GLY A 415 10.23 -7.89 9.04
CA GLY A 415 9.03 -7.11 8.80
C GLY A 415 7.77 -7.97 8.76
N ALA A 416 6.62 -7.32 8.75
CA ALA A 416 5.32 -7.97 8.63
C ALA A 416 4.59 -7.49 7.38
N SER A 417 4.13 -8.43 6.55
CA SER A 417 3.25 -8.18 5.41
C SER A 417 1.84 -8.57 5.76
N TYR A 418 0.91 -7.69 5.52
CA TYR A 418 -0.51 -7.85 5.82
C TYR A 418 -1.37 -7.62 4.59
N LEU A 419 -2.28 -8.55 4.31
CA LEU A 419 -3.25 -8.48 3.21
C LEU A 419 -4.66 -8.69 3.76
N THR A 420 -5.61 -7.87 3.33
CA THR A 420 -7.04 -8.05 3.61
C THR A 420 -7.86 -7.83 2.35
N ALA A 421 -8.76 -8.75 2.06
CA ALA A 421 -9.67 -8.70 0.93
C ALA A 421 -11.02 -9.37 1.28
N PRO A 422 -12.15 -8.67 1.15
CA PRO A 422 -12.21 -7.23 0.99
C PRO A 422 -11.68 -6.49 2.23
N GLN A 423 -11.32 -5.24 2.07
CA GLN A 423 -10.81 -4.39 3.14
C GLN A 423 -11.83 -4.17 4.27
N ILE A 424 -13.10 -4.12 3.92
CA ILE A 424 -14.24 -3.96 4.84
C ILE A 424 -14.84 -5.34 5.18
N PRO A 425 -15.30 -5.61 6.42
CA PRO A 425 -16.02 -6.83 6.74
C PRO A 425 -17.26 -7.03 5.84
N LEU A 426 -17.63 -8.25 5.46
CA LEU A 426 -17.08 -9.55 5.85
C LEU A 426 -15.85 -9.91 4.99
N ARG A 427 -14.72 -10.22 5.61
CA ARG A 427 -13.48 -10.55 4.91
C ARG A 427 -13.31 -12.05 4.75
N ASP A 428 -12.97 -12.48 3.54
CA ASP A 428 -12.67 -13.88 3.24
C ASP A 428 -11.17 -14.17 3.32
N ILE A 429 -10.34 -13.14 3.06
CA ILE A 429 -8.89 -13.26 3.12
C ILE A 429 -8.35 -12.29 4.17
N ASN A 430 -7.68 -12.86 5.16
CA ASN A 430 -6.92 -12.13 6.16
C ASN A 430 -5.60 -12.88 6.37
N TRP A 431 -4.48 -12.26 5.96
CA TRP A 431 -3.20 -12.93 5.90
C TRP A 431 -2.11 -12.02 6.43
N LEU A 432 -1.31 -12.56 7.34
CA LEU A 432 -0.12 -11.92 7.88
C LEU A 432 1.06 -12.87 7.77
N LYS A 433 2.19 -12.38 7.29
CA LYS A 433 3.46 -13.10 7.26
C LYS A 433 4.57 -12.21 7.76
N GLU A 434 5.43 -12.77 8.60
CA GLU A 434 6.62 -12.12 9.12
C GLU A 434 7.88 -12.72 8.50
N GLY A 435 8.92 -11.93 8.43
CA GLY A 435 10.22 -12.40 7.99
C GLY A 435 11.13 -11.30 7.45
N TRP A 436 12.42 -11.62 7.34
CA TRP A 436 13.44 -10.73 6.77
C TRP A 436 13.12 -10.28 5.34
N TRP A 437 12.42 -11.12 4.59
CA TRP A 437 12.01 -10.83 3.23
C TRP A 437 11.05 -9.64 3.12
N VAL A 438 10.26 -9.35 4.17
CA VAL A 438 9.34 -8.19 4.16
C VAL A 438 10.11 -6.88 4.24
N HIS A 439 11.16 -6.81 5.06
CA HIS A 439 12.08 -5.67 5.06
C HIS A 439 12.66 -5.45 3.65
N MET A 440 13.15 -6.52 3.02
CA MET A 440 13.69 -6.45 1.67
C MET A 440 12.64 -6.08 0.62
N ALA A 441 11.42 -6.63 0.75
CA ALA A 441 10.30 -6.29 -0.13
C ALA A 441 9.97 -4.79 -0.07
N LYS A 442 10.01 -4.19 1.12
CA LYS A 442 9.78 -2.76 1.26
C LYS A 442 10.91 -1.93 0.62
N VAL A 443 12.17 -2.34 0.76
CA VAL A 443 13.32 -1.69 0.09
C VAL A 443 13.18 -1.75 -1.43
N GLU A 444 12.81 -2.91 -1.98
CA GLU A 444 12.62 -3.05 -3.42
C GLU A 444 11.36 -2.34 -3.91
N PHE A 445 10.32 -2.25 -3.09
CA PHE A 445 9.12 -1.46 -3.41
C PHE A 445 9.44 0.04 -3.48
N GLU A 446 10.22 0.59 -2.53
CA GLU A 446 10.73 1.96 -2.59
C GLU A 446 11.45 2.20 -3.91
N LYS A 447 12.43 1.34 -4.23
CA LYS A 447 13.21 1.46 -5.45
C LYS A 447 12.32 1.40 -6.70
N TYR A 448 11.48 0.38 -6.80
CA TYR A 448 10.54 0.23 -7.91
C TYR A 448 9.68 1.47 -8.10
N PHE A 449 9.11 2.00 -7.01
CA PHE A 449 8.22 3.17 -7.09
C PHE A 449 8.97 4.42 -7.52
N LEU A 450 10.15 4.68 -6.97
CA LEU A 450 10.99 5.82 -7.34
C LEU A 450 11.46 5.72 -8.79
N ASP A 451 11.85 4.54 -9.25
CA ASP A 451 12.24 4.29 -10.64
C ASP A 451 11.06 4.49 -11.59
N LYS A 452 9.85 4.03 -11.23
CA LYS A 452 8.62 4.28 -12.00
C LYS A 452 8.35 5.78 -12.20
N ILE A 453 8.66 6.62 -11.21
CA ILE A 453 8.50 8.07 -11.32
C ILE A 453 9.61 8.68 -12.17
N LYS A 454 10.86 8.30 -11.96
CA LYS A 454 12.05 8.89 -12.61
C LYS A 454 12.25 8.39 -14.03
N LEU A 455 12.06 7.10 -14.28
CA LEU A 455 12.34 6.47 -15.56
C LEU A 455 11.05 6.32 -16.38
N LYS A 456 11.18 6.30 -17.71
CA LYS A 456 10.09 5.83 -18.59
C LYS A 456 10.17 4.29 -18.58
N PRO A 457 9.23 3.59 -17.98
CA PRO A 457 9.27 2.12 -18.04
C PRO A 457 9.16 1.68 -19.50
N ALA A 458 9.95 0.68 -19.88
CA ALA A 458 9.82 0.05 -21.19
C ALA A 458 8.43 -0.61 -21.30
N ALA A 459 7.89 -0.68 -22.51
CA ALA A 459 6.65 -1.41 -22.75
C ALA A 459 6.83 -2.87 -22.27
N GLY A 460 5.90 -3.35 -21.45
CA GLY A 460 5.98 -4.71 -20.87
C GLY A 460 6.86 -4.83 -19.62
N SER A 461 7.28 -3.71 -19.02
CA SER A 461 7.98 -3.74 -17.72
C SER A 461 7.12 -4.49 -16.68
N PRO A 462 7.72 -5.39 -15.87
CA PRO A 462 7.00 -6.18 -14.89
C PRO A 462 6.36 -5.28 -13.82
N GLY A 463 5.20 -5.69 -13.33
CA GLY A 463 4.56 -5.08 -12.16
C GLY A 463 5.45 -5.16 -10.92
N TRP A 464 5.12 -4.40 -9.87
CA TRP A 464 5.94 -4.32 -8.67
C TRP A 464 6.15 -5.66 -7.97
N SER A 465 5.13 -6.52 -7.91
CA SER A 465 5.20 -7.86 -7.31
C SER A 465 6.24 -8.74 -7.99
N THR A 466 6.24 -8.77 -9.33
CA THR A 466 7.25 -9.49 -10.11
C THR A 466 8.65 -8.89 -9.93
N HIS A 467 8.75 -7.56 -9.89
CA HIS A 467 10.01 -6.87 -9.65
C HIS A 467 10.57 -7.23 -8.26
N VAL A 468 9.75 -7.16 -7.21
CA VAL A 468 10.12 -7.49 -5.83
C VAL A 468 10.51 -8.96 -5.71
N ALA A 469 9.71 -9.89 -6.26
CA ALA A 469 10.03 -11.32 -6.26
C ALA A 469 11.40 -11.60 -6.91
N THR A 470 11.66 -11.02 -8.08
CA THR A 470 12.95 -11.17 -8.79
C THR A 470 14.11 -10.61 -7.97
N ALA A 471 13.94 -9.45 -7.32
CA ALA A 471 14.99 -8.84 -6.52
C ALA A 471 15.26 -9.63 -5.24
N LEU A 472 14.24 -10.18 -4.59
CA LEU A 472 14.38 -11.03 -3.41
C LEU A 472 15.15 -12.31 -3.75
N THR A 473 14.80 -12.95 -4.86
CA THR A 473 15.51 -14.15 -5.34
C THR A 473 16.99 -13.86 -5.57
N ARG A 474 17.34 -12.74 -6.22
CA ARG A 474 18.75 -12.34 -6.43
C ARG A 474 19.51 -12.14 -5.12
N ARG A 475 18.88 -11.52 -4.11
CA ARG A 475 19.52 -11.24 -2.82
C ARG A 475 19.68 -12.48 -1.95
N GLN A 476 18.74 -13.42 -2.04
CA GLN A 476 18.84 -14.71 -1.36
C GLN A 476 20.08 -15.48 -1.86
N VAL A 477 20.31 -15.47 -3.17
CA VAL A 477 21.51 -16.05 -3.79
C VAL A 477 22.79 -15.36 -3.31
N GLN A 478 22.83 -14.05 -3.21
CA GLN A 478 24.01 -13.31 -2.73
C GLN A 478 24.33 -13.59 -1.26
N ARG A 479 23.34 -13.93 -0.42
CA ARG A 479 23.56 -14.33 0.98
C ARG A 479 23.99 -15.79 1.15
N GLY A 480 23.67 -16.67 0.20
CA GLY A 480 23.96 -18.10 0.22
C GLY A 480 25.41 -18.47 -0.01
N GLY A 481 26.32 -17.51 -0.26
CA GLY A 481 27.77 -17.74 -0.37
C GLY A 481 28.49 -18.08 0.93
N GLY A 482 27.82 -18.15 2.06
CA GLY A 482 28.30 -18.68 3.34
C GLY A 482 27.42 -19.87 3.73
N ALA A 483 28.06 -20.99 4.08
CA ALA A 483 27.43 -22.25 4.43
C ALA A 483 26.12 -22.07 5.21
N ALA A 484 25.00 -22.40 4.56
CA ALA A 484 23.68 -22.33 5.15
C ALA A 484 23.62 -23.25 6.37
N ARG A 485 23.45 -22.69 7.56
CA ARG A 485 22.84 -23.43 8.67
C ARG A 485 21.39 -23.70 8.23
N GLU A 486 21.09 -24.95 7.94
CA GLU A 486 19.73 -25.42 7.77
C GLU A 486 18.94 -25.12 9.06
N VAL A 487 18.10 -24.10 9.00
CA VAL A 487 16.98 -23.99 9.93
C VAL A 487 15.96 -25.01 9.40
N PRO A 488 15.47 -25.97 10.20
CA PRO A 488 14.44 -26.91 9.76
C PRO A 488 13.20 -26.09 9.40
N GLY A 489 12.98 -25.89 8.10
CA GLY A 489 11.75 -25.33 7.58
C GLY A 489 10.60 -26.32 7.75
N PRO A 490 9.33 -25.90 7.72
CA PRO A 490 8.20 -26.80 7.75
C PRO A 490 8.36 -27.83 6.64
N ALA A 491 8.02 -29.09 6.96
CA ALA A 491 8.19 -30.23 6.07
C ALA A 491 7.50 -29.97 4.73
N MET A 492 8.30 -29.63 3.71
CA MET A 492 7.79 -29.45 2.34
C MET A 492 7.45 -30.83 1.78
N ARG A 493 6.19 -31.03 1.42
CA ARG A 493 5.80 -32.20 0.62
C ARG A 493 6.05 -31.89 -0.85
N PRO A 494 6.68 -32.80 -1.61
CA PRO A 494 6.88 -32.60 -3.03
C PRO A 494 5.51 -32.57 -3.73
N PHE A 495 5.26 -31.51 -4.43
CA PHE A 495 4.11 -31.35 -5.33
C PHE A 495 4.68 -31.29 -6.76
N GLU A 496 4.29 -32.27 -7.60
CA GLU A 496 4.76 -32.32 -8.98
C GLU A 496 3.87 -31.46 -9.86
N VAL A 497 4.44 -30.40 -10.43
CA VAL A 497 3.80 -29.56 -11.45
C VAL A 497 4.42 -29.93 -12.79
N PRO A 498 3.66 -30.49 -13.74
CA PRO A 498 4.16 -30.69 -15.08
C PRO A 498 4.36 -29.33 -15.77
N LEU A 499 5.59 -29.01 -16.10
CA LEU A 499 5.96 -27.81 -16.85
C LEU A 499 6.19 -28.16 -18.31
N GLU A 500 5.83 -27.28 -19.22
CA GLU A 500 6.25 -27.38 -20.63
C GLU A 500 7.79 -27.42 -20.71
N ARG A 501 8.28 -28.13 -21.70
CA ARG A 501 9.72 -28.42 -21.84
C ARG A 501 10.57 -27.14 -21.84
N ASP A 502 10.15 -26.14 -22.60
CA ASP A 502 10.91 -24.89 -22.73
C ASP A 502 10.91 -24.09 -21.41
N LEU A 503 9.77 -24.01 -20.72
CA LEU A 503 9.66 -23.38 -19.41
C LEU A 503 10.49 -24.12 -18.35
N SER A 504 10.55 -25.45 -18.41
CA SER A 504 11.41 -26.27 -17.53
C SER A 504 12.89 -26.03 -17.80
N ILE A 505 13.30 -25.83 -19.05
CA ILE A 505 14.67 -25.50 -19.43
C ILE A 505 15.03 -24.10 -18.95
N GLU A 506 14.17 -23.10 -19.16
CA GLU A 506 14.39 -21.73 -18.68
C GLU A 506 14.48 -21.66 -17.15
N LEU A 507 13.59 -22.37 -16.44
CA LEU A 507 13.64 -22.45 -14.98
C LEU A 507 14.95 -23.05 -14.48
N LYS A 508 15.41 -24.15 -15.10
CA LYS A 508 16.68 -24.78 -14.73
C LYS A 508 17.89 -23.91 -15.08
N ALA A 509 17.86 -23.22 -16.22
CA ALA A 509 18.91 -22.28 -16.61
C ALA A 509 18.98 -21.10 -15.64
N LEU A 510 17.83 -20.55 -15.25
CA LEU A 510 17.74 -19.46 -14.27
C LEU A 510 18.18 -19.91 -12.88
N ALA A 511 17.76 -21.09 -12.43
CA ALA A 511 18.18 -21.69 -11.17
C ALA A 511 19.70 -21.90 -11.12
N LYS A 512 20.28 -22.40 -12.21
CA LYS A 512 21.73 -22.56 -12.34
C LYS A 512 22.46 -21.21 -12.34
N ALA A 513 21.94 -20.21 -13.02
CA ALA A 513 22.53 -18.86 -13.04
C ALA A 513 22.46 -18.17 -11.67
N LEU A 514 21.49 -18.55 -10.85
CA LEU A 514 21.26 -18.01 -9.50
C LEU A 514 21.87 -18.88 -8.39
N ASP A 515 22.47 -20.02 -8.74
CA ASP A 515 23.05 -21.02 -7.81
C ASP A 515 22.04 -21.49 -6.74
N VAL A 516 20.80 -21.75 -7.14
CA VAL A 516 19.74 -22.29 -6.29
C VAL A 516 19.17 -23.57 -6.86
N ALA A 517 18.56 -24.39 -6.01
CA ALA A 517 17.85 -25.59 -6.49
C ALA A 517 16.63 -25.16 -7.33
N ALA A 518 16.43 -25.81 -8.50
CA ALA A 518 15.34 -25.47 -9.40
C ALA A 518 13.96 -25.61 -8.74
N ASN A 519 13.79 -26.58 -7.83
CA ASN A 519 12.54 -26.77 -7.09
C ASN A 519 12.28 -25.65 -6.08
N THR A 520 13.32 -25.12 -5.44
CA THR A 520 13.19 -23.96 -4.54
C THR A 520 12.80 -22.72 -5.33
N LEU A 521 13.47 -22.44 -6.43
CA LEU A 521 13.14 -21.32 -7.33
C LEU A 521 11.71 -21.47 -7.89
N ALA A 522 11.33 -22.67 -8.32
CA ALA A 522 9.97 -22.94 -8.81
C ALA A 522 8.91 -22.68 -7.73
N GLY A 523 9.14 -23.12 -6.49
CA GLY A 523 8.24 -22.90 -5.37
C GLY A 523 8.08 -21.41 -5.05
N GLU A 524 9.16 -20.65 -5.06
CA GLU A 524 9.14 -19.21 -4.81
C GLU A 524 8.44 -18.42 -5.92
N LEU A 525 8.74 -18.76 -7.18
CA LEU A 525 8.07 -18.16 -8.35
C LEU A 525 6.58 -18.51 -8.39
N LEU A 526 6.22 -19.76 -8.07
CA LEU A 526 4.83 -20.20 -8.01
C LEU A 526 4.07 -19.50 -6.90
N ASN A 527 4.66 -19.36 -5.71
CA ASN A 527 4.06 -18.60 -4.61
C ASN A 527 3.84 -17.14 -5.00
N ALA A 528 4.83 -16.50 -5.60
CA ALA A 528 4.69 -15.14 -6.10
C ALA A 528 3.60 -15.00 -7.16
N ALA A 529 3.56 -15.93 -8.12
CA ALA A 529 2.56 -15.95 -9.18
C ALA A 529 1.15 -16.23 -8.65
N ILE A 530 0.98 -17.13 -7.67
CA ILE A 530 -0.31 -17.38 -7.01
C ILE A 530 -0.79 -16.15 -6.26
N LEU A 531 0.10 -15.46 -5.55
CA LEU A 531 -0.23 -14.22 -4.86
C LEU A 531 -0.63 -13.11 -5.85
N ASP A 532 0.11 -12.98 -6.94
CA ASP A 532 -0.20 -12.00 -8.00
C ASP A 532 -1.51 -12.36 -8.73
N ALA A 533 -1.70 -13.62 -9.10
CA ALA A 533 -2.94 -14.09 -9.72
C ALA A 533 -4.18 -13.85 -8.86
N ARG A 534 -4.09 -14.05 -7.53
CA ARG A 534 -5.19 -13.78 -6.60
C ARG A 534 -5.64 -12.31 -6.60
N LEU A 535 -4.76 -11.39 -6.91
CA LEU A 535 -5.08 -9.97 -7.00
C LEU A 535 -5.98 -9.64 -8.22
N TYR A 536 -5.95 -10.48 -9.25
CA TYR A 536 -6.69 -10.30 -10.51
C TYR A 536 -7.88 -11.26 -10.68
N LEU A 537 -8.07 -12.22 -9.76
CA LEU A 537 -9.20 -13.15 -9.81
C LEU A 537 -10.49 -12.45 -9.39
N SER A 538 -11.61 -12.82 -10.03
CA SER A 538 -12.93 -12.36 -9.60
C SER A 538 -13.30 -12.89 -8.22
N GLU A 539 -14.24 -12.23 -7.54
CA GLU A 539 -14.72 -12.67 -6.22
C GLU A 539 -15.29 -14.09 -6.27
N GLU A 540 -15.96 -14.46 -7.36
CA GLU A 540 -16.49 -15.80 -7.56
C GLU A 540 -15.39 -16.87 -7.62
N VAL A 541 -14.29 -16.60 -8.32
CA VAL A 541 -13.15 -17.51 -8.40
C VAL A 541 -12.42 -17.60 -7.06
N LEU A 542 -12.32 -16.49 -6.33
CA LEU A 542 -11.74 -16.49 -4.99
C LEU A 542 -12.60 -17.28 -3.99
N ALA A 543 -13.93 -17.13 -4.04
CA ALA A 543 -14.85 -17.90 -3.22
C ALA A 543 -14.76 -19.41 -3.53
N LEU A 544 -14.71 -19.78 -4.81
CA LEU A 544 -14.51 -21.16 -5.25
C LEU A 544 -13.17 -21.73 -4.73
N THR A 545 -12.10 -20.95 -4.80
CA THR A 545 -10.78 -21.36 -4.28
C THR A 545 -10.84 -21.64 -2.78
N GLN A 546 -11.55 -20.83 -2.01
CA GLN A 546 -11.76 -21.01 -0.57
C GLN A 546 -12.62 -22.24 -0.28
N GLN A 547 -13.63 -22.51 -1.08
CA GLN A 547 -14.46 -23.71 -0.95
C GLN A 547 -13.62 -24.97 -1.19
N VAL A 548 -12.89 -25.03 -2.29
CA VAL A 548 -12.00 -26.15 -2.63
C VAL A 548 -10.94 -26.37 -1.55
N ARG A 549 -10.38 -25.29 -1.00
CA ARG A 549 -9.44 -25.40 0.12
C ARG A 549 -10.07 -26.05 1.34
N ARG A 550 -11.30 -25.65 1.71
CA ARG A 550 -12.02 -26.28 2.86
C ARG A 550 -12.29 -27.76 2.61
N GLU A 551 -12.68 -28.13 1.40
CA GLU A 551 -12.89 -29.52 1.00
C GLU A 551 -11.61 -30.35 1.10
N LEU A 552 -10.48 -29.85 0.60
CA LEU A 552 -9.16 -30.48 0.71
C LEU A 552 -8.71 -30.67 2.17
N LEU A 553 -8.97 -29.70 3.04
CA LEU A 553 -8.66 -29.79 4.47
C LEU A 553 -9.58 -30.81 5.18
N ALA A 554 -10.86 -30.86 4.80
CA ALA A 554 -11.81 -31.83 5.34
C ALA A 554 -11.47 -33.28 4.94
N ASP A 555 -10.88 -33.49 3.77
CA ASP A 555 -10.42 -34.79 3.26
C ASP A 555 -9.07 -35.24 3.88
N GLY A 556 -8.61 -34.56 4.94
CA GLY A 556 -7.36 -34.90 5.64
C GLY A 556 -6.10 -34.40 4.91
N TRP A 557 -6.23 -33.47 3.98
CA TRP A 557 -5.07 -32.72 3.49
C TRP A 557 -4.56 -31.86 4.65
N PRO A 558 -3.33 -32.06 5.12
CA PRO A 558 -2.87 -31.38 6.31
C PRO A 558 -2.88 -29.87 6.12
N GLU A 559 -3.45 -29.14 7.06
CA GLU A 559 -3.07 -27.73 7.23
C GLU A 559 -1.55 -27.67 7.33
N GLY A 560 -0.94 -26.70 6.66
CA GLY A 560 0.44 -26.37 6.95
C GLY A 560 0.60 -26.20 8.46
N PRO A 561 1.80 -26.39 9.05
CA PRO A 561 1.98 -26.35 10.49
C PRO A 561 1.22 -25.15 11.03
N ALA A 562 0.36 -25.39 12.02
CA ALA A 562 -0.28 -24.32 12.76
C ALA A 562 0.84 -23.37 13.17
N ASP A 563 0.74 -22.11 12.75
CA ASP A 563 1.72 -21.10 13.10
C ASP A 563 1.81 -21.06 14.64
N THR A 564 2.82 -21.74 15.20
CA THR A 564 3.23 -21.62 16.60
C THR A 564 4.20 -20.48 16.74
#